data_e79feb5039f0573193afc0c357e7ecd8
#
_entry.id   e79feb5039f0573193afc0c357e7ecd8
#
_cell.length_a   1.000
_cell.length_b   1.000
_cell.length_c   1.000
_cell.angle_alpha   90.00
_cell.angle_beta   90.00
_cell.angle_gamma   90.00
#
_symmetry.space_group_name_H-M   'P 1'
#
loop_
_entity.id
_entity.type
_entity.pdbx_description
1 polymer ?
#
loop_
_entity_poly.entity_id
_entity_poly.type
_entity_poly.pdbx_seq_one_letter_code
_entity_poly.pdbx_strand_id
1 'polypeptide(L)'
;MKLSCIGCGPGDPDLLTVKAVDRIRDADAIFTPTSKEGKPSIALSIARKYIDESSTSITNLIFPMIKDKDSLRLQWKANSRIIAEAVHSGKSSVYLTVGDPSLYSTWNYIHKELKENYDDIDIEIIPGIPSFFA
;
A
#
# COMPACT_ATOMS: atom_id res chain seq x y z
N MET A 1 -14.57 -1.64 8.94
CA MET A 1 -13.71 -2.15 7.83
C MET A 1 -12.76 -1.04 7.40
N LYS A 2 -11.48 -1.23 7.62
CA LYS A 2 -10.50 -0.16 7.52
C LYS A 2 -9.27 -0.59 6.74
N LEU A 3 -8.80 0.32 5.86
CA LEU A 3 -7.53 0.20 5.16
C LEU A 3 -6.64 1.36 5.58
N SER A 4 -5.40 1.07 5.97
CA SER A 4 -4.42 2.10 6.29
C SER A 4 -3.40 2.18 5.15
N CYS A 5 -3.26 3.36 4.56
CA CYS A 5 -2.21 3.64 3.59
C CYS A 5 -1.03 4.28 4.31
N ILE A 6 0.12 3.65 4.23
CA ILE A 6 1.30 4.03 5.01
C ILE A 6 2.41 4.53 4.11
N GLY A 7 2.87 5.75 4.37
CA GLY A 7 4.11 6.27 3.80
C GLY A 7 5.30 5.69 4.56
N CYS A 8 6.14 4.94 3.85
CA CYS A 8 7.27 4.25 4.47
C CYS A 8 8.55 5.10 4.55
N GLY A 9 8.49 6.35 4.11
CA GLY A 9 9.66 7.22 4.12
C GLY A 9 10.64 6.91 2.98
N PRO A 10 11.83 7.52 3.02
CA PRO A 10 12.75 7.51 1.87
C PRO A 10 13.67 6.29 1.78
N GLY A 11 13.66 5.41 2.77
CA GLY A 11 14.49 4.20 2.72
C GLY A 11 14.96 3.69 4.08
N ASP A 12 15.10 4.58 5.06
CA ASP A 12 15.54 4.20 6.41
C ASP A 12 14.32 3.76 7.23
N PRO A 13 14.29 2.50 7.72
CA PRO A 13 13.17 2.03 8.56
C PRO A 13 12.94 2.87 9.82
N ASP A 14 13.96 3.54 10.33
CA ASP A 14 13.84 4.39 11.52
C ASP A 14 13.09 5.69 11.23
N LEU A 15 12.84 6.02 9.97
CA LEU A 15 12.07 7.20 9.58
C LEU A 15 10.57 6.91 9.40
N LEU A 16 10.10 5.72 9.73
CA LEU A 16 8.68 5.42 9.85
C LEU A 16 8.11 6.09 11.09
N THR A 17 6.88 6.61 10.97
CA THR A 17 6.22 7.15 12.16
C THR A 17 5.85 6.01 13.12
N VAL A 18 5.68 6.35 14.39
CA VAL A 18 5.23 5.38 15.41
C VAL A 18 3.89 4.78 15.01
N LYS A 19 2.99 5.59 14.51
CA LYS A 19 1.66 5.14 14.07
C LYS A 19 1.76 4.15 12.91
N ALA A 20 2.67 4.40 11.96
CA ALA A 20 2.91 3.50 10.84
C ALA A 20 3.41 2.14 11.34
N VAL A 21 4.35 2.13 12.26
CA VAL A 21 4.88 0.90 12.86
C VAL A 21 3.77 0.11 13.54
N ASP A 22 2.91 0.78 14.32
CA ASP A 22 1.80 0.13 15.00
C ASP A 22 0.83 -0.54 14.00
N ARG A 23 0.49 0.14 12.92
CA ARG A 23 -0.41 -0.42 11.89
C ARG A 23 0.21 -1.61 11.17
N ILE A 24 1.50 -1.54 10.87
CA ILE A 24 2.22 -2.62 10.22
C ILE A 24 2.26 -3.87 11.11
N ARG A 25 2.56 -3.70 12.39
CA ARG A 25 2.62 -4.81 13.35
C ARG A 25 1.28 -5.50 13.54
N ASP A 26 0.19 -4.74 13.49
CA ASP A 26 -1.17 -5.26 13.69
C ASP A 26 -1.80 -5.78 12.40
N ALA A 27 -1.17 -5.63 11.25
CA ALA A 27 -1.77 -5.98 9.97
C ALA A 27 -1.87 -7.50 9.76
N ASP A 28 -3.03 -7.92 9.24
CA ASP A 28 -3.25 -9.29 8.77
C ASP A 28 -2.88 -9.43 7.30
N ALA A 29 -3.08 -8.37 6.53
CA ALA A 29 -2.81 -8.34 5.10
C ALA A 29 -2.05 -7.07 4.74
N ILE A 30 -0.95 -7.22 4.00
CA ILE A 30 -0.13 -6.10 3.55
C ILE A 30 -0.08 -6.13 2.02
N PHE A 31 -0.36 -4.97 1.41
CA PHE A 31 -0.30 -4.76 -0.03
C PHE A 31 0.84 -3.81 -0.36
N THR A 32 1.66 -4.19 -1.32
CA THR A 32 2.80 -3.38 -1.73
C THR A 32 2.85 -3.26 -3.25
N PRO A 33 3.17 -2.07 -3.79
CA PRO A 33 3.24 -1.89 -5.24
C PRO A 33 4.57 -2.37 -5.80
N THR A 34 4.52 -2.94 -7.00
CA THR A 34 5.70 -3.29 -7.78
C THR A 34 5.42 -3.03 -9.25
N SER A 35 6.47 -2.77 -10.04
CA SER A 35 6.29 -2.48 -11.46
C SER A 35 6.16 -3.74 -12.32
N LYS A 36 6.61 -4.88 -11.83
CA LYS A 36 6.47 -6.17 -12.52
C LYS A 36 6.61 -7.33 -11.54
N GLU A 37 6.07 -8.47 -11.94
CA GLU A 37 6.16 -9.70 -11.15
C GLU A 37 7.63 -10.07 -10.89
N GLY A 38 7.92 -10.50 -9.68
CA GLY A 38 9.27 -10.91 -9.27
C GLY A 38 10.20 -9.76 -8.89
N LYS A 39 9.80 -8.52 -9.12
CA LYS A 39 10.59 -7.35 -8.72
C LYS A 39 10.34 -7.04 -7.25
N PRO A 40 11.39 -6.86 -6.41
CA PRO A 40 11.19 -6.53 -5.00
C PRO A 40 10.51 -5.18 -4.83
N SER A 41 9.61 -5.09 -3.84
CA SER A 41 9.00 -3.83 -3.45
C SER A 41 9.96 -3.06 -2.53
N ILE A 42 10.25 -1.81 -2.87
CA ILE A 42 11.07 -0.92 -2.03
C ILE A 42 10.35 -0.63 -0.72
N ALA A 43 9.05 -0.34 -0.79
CA ALA A 43 8.25 -0.07 0.41
C ALA A 43 8.26 -1.26 1.36
N LEU A 44 8.13 -2.48 0.84
CA LEU A 44 8.18 -3.69 1.65
C LEU A 44 9.54 -3.84 2.34
N SER A 45 10.64 -3.57 1.63
CA SER A 45 11.98 -3.69 2.22
C SER A 45 12.17 -2.73 3.40
N ILE A 46 11.57 -1.54 3.33
CA ILE A 46 11.63 -0.56 4.43
C ILE A 46 10.85 -1.06 5.64
N ALA A 47 9.67 -1.62 5.43
CA ALA A 47 8.76 -2.02 6.50
C ALA A 47 9.05 -3.41 7.07
N ARG A 48 9.87 -4.22 6.39
CA ARG A 48 10.03 -5.66 6.67
C ARG A 48 10.39 -5.99 8.11
N LYS A 49 11.21 -5.18 8.76
CA LYS A 49 11.63 -5.47 10.14
C LYS A 49 10.47 -5.39 11.15
N TYR A 50 9.37 -4.77 10.78
CA TYR A 50 8.19 -4.64 11.65
C TYR A 50 7.09 -5.65 11.32
N ILE A 51 7.29 -6.50 10.31
CA ILE A 51 6.30 -7.46 9.83
C ILE A 51 6.59 -8.84 10.41
N ASP A 52 5.56 -9.46 10.98
CA ASP A 52 5.62 -10.88 11.34
C ASP A 52 5.10 -11.71 10.15
N GLU A 53 6.01 -12.16 9.32
CA GLU A 53 5.68 -12.88 8.08
C GLU A 53 4.99 -14.22 8.33
N SER A 54 5.07 -14.76 9.56
CA SER A 54 4.38 -16.01 9.89
C SER A 54 2.88 -15.84 10.08
N SER A 55 2.43 -14.62 10.42
CA SER A 55 1.02 -14.33 10.69
C SER A 55 0.39 -13.32 9.73
N THR A 56 1.18 -12.71 8.86
CA THR A 56 0.73 -11.65 7.96
C THR A 56 0.90 -12.06 6.50
N SER A 57 -0.17 -11.94 5.70
CA SER A 57 -0.07 -12.17 4.27
C SER A 57 0.50 -10.92 3.58
N ILE A 58 1.37 -11.15 2.59
CA ILE A 58 1.97 -10.07 1.81
C ILE A 58 1.62 -10.30 0.35
N THR A 59 0.99 -9.30 -0.26
CA THR A 59 0.59 -9.34 -1.67
C THR A 59 1.24 -8.21 -2.44
N ASN A 60 2.00 -8.57 -3.48
CA ASN A 60 2.57 -7.59 -4.40
C ASN A 60 1.54 -7.25 -5.46
N LEU A 61 1.17 -5.98 -5.54
CA LEU A 61 0.25 -5.48 -6.57
C LEU A 61 1.06 -4.92 -7.73
N ILE A 62 0.77 -5.37 -8.93
CA ILE A 62 1.53 -4.98 -10.12
C ILE A 62 0.95 -3.70 -10.70
N PHE A 63 1.82 -2.69 -10.87
CA PHE A 63 1.51 -1.43 -11.54
C PHE A 63 2.43 -1.31 -12.75
N PRO A 64 2.06 -1.94 -13.90
CA PRO A 64 2.96 -2.01 -15.03
C PRO A 64 3.23 -0.64 -15.64
N MET A 65 4.45 -0.43 -16.11
CA MET A 65 4.86 0.81 -16.76
C MET A 65 4.56 0.72 -18.25
N ILE A 66 3.27 0.70 -18.59
CA ILE A 66 2.79 0.60 -19.97
C ILE A 66 2.06 1.89 -20.35
N LYS A 67 1.99 2.16 -21.65
CA LYS A 67 1.39 3.40 -22.17
C LYS A 67 -0.11 3.29 -22.44
N ASP A 68 -0.64 2.08 -22.55
CA ASP A 68 -2.06 1.87 -22.82
C ASP A 68 -2.90 2.20 -21.59
N LYS A 69 -3.64 3.29 -21.66
CA LYS A 69 -4.46 3.78 -20.55
C LYS A 69 -5.58 2.83 -20.16
N ASP A 70 -6.16 2.12 -21.12
CA ASP A 70 -7.24 1.19 -20.84
C ASP A 70 -6.74 -0.02 -20.07
N SER A 71 -5.58 -0.56 -20.45
CA SER A 71 -4.95 -1.67 -19.74
C SER A 71 -4.52 -1.27 -18.34
N LEU A 72 -3.98 -0.05 -18.16
CA LEU A 72 -3.63 0.47 -16.83
C LEU A 72 -4.87 0.59 -15.94
N ARG A 73 -5.97 1.11 -16.48
CA ARG A 73 -7.21 1.27 -15.72
C ARG A 73 -7.78 -0.06 -15.26
N LEU A 74 -7.73 -1.07 -16.12
CA LEU A 74 -8.14 -2.43 -15.75
C LEU A 74 -7.27 -3.00 -14.65
N GLN A 75 -5.96 -2.76 -14.70
CA GLN A 75 -5.04 -3.22 -13.67
C GLN A 75 -5.30 -2.52 -12.33
N TRP A 76 -5.56 -1.21 -12.33
CA TRP A 76 -5.92 -0.48 -11.11
C TRP A 76 -7.21 -1.00 -10.49
N LYS A 77 -8.21 -1.32 -11.32
CA LYS A 77 -9.47 -1.91 -10.85
C LYS A 77 -9.25 -3.29 -10.25
N ALA A 78 -8.43 -4.12 -10.89
CA ALA A 78 -8.10 -5.46 -10.38
C ALA A 78 -7.37 -5.37 -9.03
N ASN A 79 -6.40 -4.46 -8.91
CA ASN A 79 -5.65 -4.26 -7.67
C ASN A 79 -6.55 -3.76 -6.53
N SER A 80 -7.44 -2.83 -6.84
CA SER A 80 -8.39 -2.29 -5.85
C SER A 80 -9.35 -3.38 -5.36
N ARG A 81 -9.77 -4.26 -6.24
CA ARG A 81 -10.64 -5.38 -5.90
C ARG A 81 -9.94 -6.34 -4.94
N ILE A 82 -8.68 -6.66 -5.17
CA ILE A 82 -7.90 -7.52 -4.28
C ILE A 82 -7.84 -6.93 -2.88
N ILE A 83 -7.59 -5.63 -2.76
CA ILE A 83 -7.58 -4.93 -1.48
C ILE A 83 -8.95 -4.99 -0.82
N ALA A 84 -10.01 -4.66 -1.57
CA ALA A 84 -11.36 -4.62 -1.05
C ALA A 84 -11.82 -5.99 -0.53
N GLU A 85 -11.48 -7.06 -1.21
CA GLU A 85 -11.80 -8.43 -0.78
C GLU A 85 -11.17 -8.75 0.58
N ALA A 86 -9.92 -8.35 0.81
CA ALA A 86 -9.25 -8.57 2.09
C ALA A 86 -9.92 -7.76 3.21
N VAL A 87 -10.22 -6.48 2.95
CA VAL A 87 -10.88 -5.61 3.94
C VAL A 87 -12.26 -6.16 4.27
N HIS A 88 -13.04 -6.54 3.28
CA HIS A 88 -14.38 -7.08 3.47
C HIS A 88 -14.40 -8.44 4.20
N SER A 89 -13.28 -9.18 4.14
CA SER A 89 -13.16 -10.44 4.89
C SER A 89 -12.82 -10.22 6.37
N GLY A 90 -12.71 -8.98 6.81
CA GLY A 90 -12.42 -8.63 8.21
C GLY A 90 -10.93 -8.55 8.55
N LYS A 91 -10.06 -8.62 7.55
CA LYS A 91 -8.61 -8.50 7.77
C LYS A 91 -8.19 -7.06 7.99
N SER A 92 -7.33 -6.86 9.00
CA SER A 92 -6.65 -5.59 9.21
C SER A 92 -5.67 -5.37 8.06
N SER A 93 -5.97 -4.42 7.18
CA SER A 93 -5.29 -4.28 5.89
C SER A 93 -4.47 -3.01 5.79
N VAL A 94 -3.29 -3.11 5.19
CA VAL A 94 -2.33 -2.01 5.04
C VAL A 94 -1.82 -1.97 3.60
N TYR A 95 -1.75 -0.77 3.03
CA TYR A 95 -1.10 -0.51 1.76
C TYR A 95 0.17 0.29 2.02
N LEU A 96 1.31 -0.20 1.53
CA LEU A 96 2.61 0.47 1.72
C LEU A 96 3.00 1.26 0.49
N THR A 97 3.55 2.47 0.70
CA THR A 97 4.12 3.26 -0.39
C THR A 97 5.42 3.92 0.06
N VAL A 98 6.32 4.18 -0.87
CA VAL A 98 7.59 4.88 -0.60
C VAL A 98 7.31 6.36 -0.40
N GLY A 99 8.05 7.01 0.51
CA GLY A 99 7.89 8.42 0.80
C GLY A 99 6.58 8.72 1.52
N ASP A 100 5.80 9.64 0.98
CA ASP A 100 4.51 10.04 1.52
C ASP A 100 3.39 9.72 0.53
N PRO A 101 2.22 9.20 1.00
CA PRO A 101 1.13 8.82 0.11
C PRO A 101 0.59 9.95 -0.76
N SER A 102 0.70 11.19 -0.32
CA SER A 102 0.17 12.34 -1.05
C SER A 102 1.03 12.77 -2.23
N LEU A 103 2.26 12.24 -2.36
CA LEU A 103 3.23 12.67 -3.37
C LEU A 103 3.64 11.53 -4.30
N TYR A 104 3.38 11.71 -5.61
CA TYR A 104 3.86 10.84 -6.71
C TYR A 104 3.66 9.34 -6.46
N SER A 105 2.53 8.98 -5.87
CA SER A 105 2.26 7.61 -5.45
C SER A 105 1.24 6.92 -6.35
N THR A 106 1.42 5.62 -6.58
CA THR A 106 0.41 4.76 -7.20
C THR A 106 -0.86 4.69 -6.35
N TRP A 107 -0.75 5.03 -5.06
CA TRP A 107 -1.87 5.07 -4.15
C TRP A 107 -3.02 5.96 -4.65
N ASN A 108 -2.71 7.05 -5.36
CA ASN A 108 -3.76 7.97 -5.83
C ASN A 108 -4.77 7.27 -6.75
N TYR A 109 -4.32 6.34 -7.57
CA TYR A 109 -5.20 5.58 -8.45
C TYR A 109 -6.06 4.60 -7.66
N ILE A 110 -5.46 3.91 -6.71
CA ILE A 110 -6.16 2.97 -5.83
C ILE A 110 -7.17 3.70 -4.96
N HIS A 111 -6.77 4.84 -4.40
CA HIS A 111 -7.64 5.65 -3.53
C HIS A 111 -8.90 6.08 -4.27
N LYS A 112 -8.74 6.55 -5.50
CA LYS A 112 -9.87 6.97 -6.35
C LYS A 112 -10.83 5.79 -6.61
N GLU A 113 -10.30 4.64 -7.00
CA GLU A 113 -11.10 3.46 -7.27
C GLU A 113 -11.86 2.99 -6.02
N LEU A 114 -11.20 3.00 -4.87
CA LEU A 114 -11.84 2.58 -3.62
C LEU A 114 -12.96 3.56 -3.23
N LYS A 115 -12.74 4.86 -3.35
CA LYS A 115 -13.77 5.85 -3.03
C LYS A 115 -14.99 5.75 -3.92
N GLU A 116 -14.79 5.49 -5.20
CA GLU A 116 -15.87 5.43 -6.18
C GLU A 116 -16.67 4.13 -6.10
N ASN A 117 -16.02 3.01 -5.80
CA ASN A 117 -16.62 1.69 -5.91
C ASN A 117 -16.76 0.91 -4.60
N TYR A 118 -16.10 1.34 -3.53
CA TYR A 118 -16.09 0.66 -2.22
C TYR A 118 -16.16 1.68 -1.10
N ASP A 119 -17.21 2.49 -1.09
CA ASP A 119 -17.37 3.61 -0.18
C ASP A 119 -17.62 3.20 1.29
N ASP A 120 -17.87 1.92 1.54
CA ASP A 120 -17.99 1.36 2.88
C ASP A 120 -16.64 1.11 3.56
N ILE A 121 -15.53 1.23 2.84
CA ILE A 121 -14.20 1.06 3.40
C ILE A 121 -13.69 2.38 3.96
N ASP A 122 -13.40 2.41 5.26
CA ASP A 122 -12.75 3.55 5.90
C ASP A 122 -11.26 3.56 5.56
N ILE A 123 -10.78 4.67 5.04
CA ILE A 123 -9.38 4.81 4.61
C ILE A 123 -8.67 5.76 5.57
N GLU A 124 -7.59 5.27 6.18
CA GLU A 124 -6.69 6.06 7.00
C GLU A 124 -5.40 6.29 6.23
N ILE A 125 -4.95 7.54 6.16
CA ILE A 125 -3.68 7.88 5.50
C ILE A 125 -2.68 8.28 6.57
N ILE A 126 -1.55 7.54 6.60
CA ILE A 126 -0.47 7.80 7.55
C ILE A 126 0.71 8.38 6.77
N PRO A 127 1.12 9.62 7.08
CA PRO A 127 2.16 10.28 6.32
C PRO A 127 3.53 9.64 6.50
N GLY A 128 4.39 9.83 5.52
CA GLY A 128 5.79 9.46 5.57
C GLY A 128 6.66 10.64 5.15
N ILE A 129 7.97 10.47 5.26
CA ILE A 129 8.93 11.52 4.88
C ILE A 129 9.25 11.38 3.39
N PRO A 130 8.95 12.39 2.55
CA PRO A 130 9.33 12.37 1.15
C PRO A 130 10.85 12.37 0.99
N SER A 131 11.35 11.72 -0.08
CA SER A 131 12.79 11.57 -0.29
C SER A 131 13.55 12.90 -0.40
N PHE A 132 12.89 13.94 -0.88
CA PHE A 132 13.53 15.25 -1.03
C PHE A 132 13.65 16.05 0.28
N PHE A 133 13.11 15.51 1.39
CA PHE A 133 13.27 16.08 2.74
C PHE A 133 14.28 15.33 3.60
N ALA A 134 14.71 14.17 3.12
CA ALA A 134 15.59 13.31 3.90
C ALA A 134 17.05 13.64 3.71
#